data_52a8688c1f1127da06dcacf2934a052a
#
_entry.id   52a8688c1f1127da06dcacf2934a052a
#
_cell.length_a   1.000
_cell.length_b   1.000
_cell.length_c   1.000
_cell.angle_alpha   90.00
_cell.angle_beta   90.00
_cell.angle_gamma   90.00
#
_symmetry.space_group_name_H-M   'P 1'
#
loop_
_entity.id
_entity.type
_entity.pdbx_description
1 polymer ?
#
loop_
_entity_poly.entity_id
_entity_poly.type
_entity_poly.pdbx_seq_one_letter_code
_entity_poly.pdbx_strand_id
1 'polypeptide(L)'
;FSLQRVGATNSLRFAGLPLGHEFTSLVLALLWTGGHPPKVEQDVIDSIKALNGDFNFEVYMSLTCHNCPDVVQALNLMSALNPHITHTAIDGGLFQQEVKDREVMGVPTVFVNGERFGQGRMELAEIVAKVDTGAAAREAAKISAKDAFDVLVVGGGPAGAAAAIYAARKGIRTGIAAERLGGQVLDTVDIENFISVSKTEGPKLAAALQDNVRHYGVDMLGAHSASALTPANQPGDVLDGGLPARKDDR
;
A
#
# COMPACT_ATOMS: atom_id res chain seq x y z
N PHE A 1 26.05 15.05 4.71
CA PHE A 1 25.22 16.26 4.90
C PHE A 1 23.77 15.89 5.12
N SER A 2 22.98 16.83 5.60
CA SER A 2 21.54 16.68 5.77
C SER A 2 20.79 17.84 5.13
N LEU A 3 19.58 17.56 4.68
CA LEU A 3 18.60 18.52 4.19
C LEU A 3 17.47 18.60 5.21
N GLN A 4 17.18 19.79 5.68
CA GLN A 4 16.13 20.02 6.68
C GLN A 4 15.40 21.31 6.35
N ARG A 5 14.07 21.29 6.44
CA ARG A 5 13.29 22.52 6.35
C ARG A 5 13.47 23.33 7.63
N VAL A 6 13.58 24.64 7.50
CA VAL A 6 13.66 25.52 8.67
C VAL A 6 12.40 25.35 9.54
N GLY A 7 12.60 24.98 10.80
CA GLY A 7 11.54 24.74 11.77
C GLY A 7 10.93 23.32 11.75
N ALA A 8 11.40 22.43 10.86
CA ALA A 8 11.00 21.02 10.89
C ALA A 8 11.93 20.20 11.80
N THR A 9 11.40 19.09 12.35
CA THR A 9 12.16 18.17 13.21
C THR A 9 12.84 17.06 12.42
N ASN A 10 12.29 16.68 11.26
CA ASN A 10 12.83 15.64 10.40
C ASN A 10 13.88 16.17 9.42
N SER A 11 14.82 15.31 9.06
CA SER A 11 15.88 15.61 8.11
C SER A 11 16.15 14.42 7.19
N LEU A 12 16.46 14.72 5.94
CA LEU A 12 16.96 13.75 4.97
C LEU A 12 18.48 13.75 5.01
N ARG A 13 19.11 12.62 5.16
CA ARG A 13 20.56 12.50 5.29
C ARG A 13 21.19 11.74 4.14
N PHE A 14 22.35 12.21 3.70
CA PHE A 14 23.20 11.54 2.74
C PHE A 14 24.60 11.38 3.34
N ALA A 15 25.02 10.16 3.57
CA ALA A 15 26.37 9.79 3.91
C ALA A 15 27.15 9.51 2.62
N GLY A 16 27.63 10.58 2.01
CA GLY A 16 28.22 10.65 0.68
C GLY A 16 27.62 11.77 -0.16
N LEU A 17 28.11 11.94 -1.38
CA LEU A 17 27.56 12.88 -2.36
C LEU A 17 26.69 12.09 -3.36
N PRO A 18 25.36 12.30 -3.39
CA PRO A 18 24.46 11.58 -4.27
C PRO A 18 24.57 12.07 -5.71
N LEU A 19 25.61 11.63 -6.39
CA LEU A 19 25.89 11.86 -7.80
C LEU A 19 25.54 10.63 -8.64
N GLY A 20 25.90 10.61 -9.89
CA GLY A 20 25.59 9.49 -10.78
C GLY A 20 24.09 9.21 -10.82
N HIS A 21 23.69 7.96 -10.61
CA HIS A 21 22.27 7.58 -10.60
C HIS A 21 21.46 8.21 -9.47
N GLU A 22 22.10 8.63 -8.36
CA GLU A 22 21.43 9.24 -7.22
C GLU A 22 21.25 10.77 -7.33
N PHE A 23 21.68 11.39 -8.42
CA PHE A 23 21.50 12.83 -8.59
C PHE A 23 20.03 13.25 -8.57
N THR A 24 19.16 12.48 -9.19
CA THR A 24 17.71 12.73 -9.14
C THR A 24 17.16 12.61 -7.72
N SER A 25 17.67 11.68 -6.92
CA SER A 25 17.28 11.53 -5.50
C SER A 25 17.64 12.77 -4.67
N LEU A 26 18.77 13.41 -4.95
CA LEU A 26 19.15 14.70 -4.35
C LEU A 26 18.17 15.82 -4.75
N VAL A 27 17.89 15.94 -6.05
CA VAL A 27 16.99 16.99 -6.57
C VAL A 27 15.58 16.86 -5.95
N LEU A 28 15.04 15.65 -5.90
CA LEU A 28 13.74 15.39 -5.29
C LEU A 28 13.75 15.65 -3.78
N ALA A 29 14.83 15.28 -3.07
CA ALA A 29 14.99 15.57 -1.65
C ALA A 29 14.97 17.07 -1.37
N LEU A 30 15.65 17.88 -2.19
CA LEU A 30 15.62 19.35 -2.10
C LEU A 30 14.20 19.91 -2.35
N LEU A 31 13.50 19.42 -3.36
CA LEU A 31 12.14 19.85 -3.68
C LEU A 31 11.17 19.54 -2.54
N TRP A 32 11.20 18.32 -2.01
CA TRP A 32 10.29 17.91 -0.94
C TRP A 32 10.59 18.59 0.39
N THR A 33 11.87 18.75 0.73
CA THR A 33 12.30 19.54 1.89
C THR A 33 11.88 21.01 1.75
N GLY A 34 11.92 21.55 0.52
CA GLY A 34 11.44 22.88 0.20
C GLY A 34 9.91 23.03 0.24
N GLY A 35 9.16 21.92 0.39
CA GLY A 35 7.71 21.91 0.47
C GLY A 35 7.01 21.76 -0.88
N HIS A 36 7.75 21.38 -1.94
CA HIS A 36 7.12 21.04 -3.21
C HIS A 36 6.32 19.75 -3.08
N PRO A 37 5.05 19.70 -3.56
CA PRO A 37 4.22 18.51 -3.41
C PRO A 37 4.78 17.33 -4.22
N PRO A 38 4.81 16.12 -3.64
CA PRO A 38 5.22 14.93 -4.37
C PRO A 38 4.14 14.53 -5.40
N LYS A 39 4.59 13.89 -6.49
CA LYS A 39 3.71 13.36 -7.53
C LYS A 39 3.40 11.88 -7.24
N VAL A 40 2.66 11.63 -6.17
CA VAL A 40 2.16 10.30 -5.79
C VAL A 40 0.68 10.41 -5.41
N GLU A 41 -0.02 9.28 -5.46
CA GLU A 41 -1.43 9.22 -5.11
C GLU A 41 -1.68 9.70 -3.67
N GLN A 42 -2.80 10.39 -3.44
CA GLN A 42 -3.13 10.96 -2.14
C GLN A 42 -3.25 9.89 -1.05
N ASP A 43 -3.79 8.72 -1.38
CA ASP A 43 -3.93 7.59 -0.46
C ASP A 43 -2.58 7.09 0.07
N VAL A 44 -1.53 7.13 -0.77
CA VAL A 44 -0.17 6.77 -0.35
C VAL A 44 0.40 7.83 0.60
N ILE A 45 0.17 9.11 0.31
CA ILE A 45 0.57 10.22 1.19
C ILE A 45 -0.10 10.07 2.57
N ASP A 46 -1.38 9.80 2.58
CA ASP A 46 -2.17 9.66 3.80
C ASP A 46 -1.74 8.41 4.61
N SER A 47 -1.42 7.32 3.92
CA SER A 47 -0.86 6.11 4.55
C SER A 47 0.49 6.40 5.21
N ILE A 48 1.41 7.10 4.54
CA ILE A 48 2.70 7.48 5.11
C ILE A 48 2.53 8.37 6.36
N LYS A 49 1.66 9.37 6.28
CA LYS A 49 1.37 10.27 7.41
C LYS A 49 0.72 9.57 8.59
N ALA A 50 -0.01 8.49 8.33
CA ALA A 50 -0.71 7.69 9.34
C ALA A 50 0.16 6.60 9.99
N LEU A 51 1.40 6.40 9.52
CA LEU A 51 2.34 5.48 10.16
C LEU A 51 2.63 5.94 11.59
N ASN A 52 2.45 5.04 12.54
CA ASN A 52 2.71 5.26 13.94
C ASN A 52 3.98 4.50 14.36
N GLY A 53 4.81 5.14 15.18
CA GLY A 53 6.09 4.61 15.63
C GLY A 53 7.25 5.38 15.00
N ASP A 54 8.42 5.27 15.62
CA ASP A 54 9.64 5.92 15.14
C ASP A 54 10.43 4.95 14.27
N PHE A 55 10.67 5.34 13.03
CA PHE A 55 11.40 4.54 12.04
C PHE A 55 12.68 5.25 11.63
N ASN A 56 13.81 4.63 11.90
CA ASN A 56 15.10 5.07 11.40
C ASN A 56 15.54 4.16 10.25
N PHE A 57 15.35 4.63 9.02
CA PHE A 57 15.78 3.91 7.83
C PHE A 57 17.20 4.27 7.44
N GLU A 58 17.96 3.25 7.09
CA GLU A 58 19.28 3.36 6.51
C GLU A 58 19.32 2.53 5.23
N VAL A 59 19.71 3.12 4.11
CA VAL A 59 19.88 2.40 2.84
C VAL A 59 21.32 2.46 2.38
N TYR A 60 21.93 1.30 2.20
CA TYR A 60 23.21 1.17 1.53
C TYR A 60 22.99 1.17 0.03
N MET A 61 23.61 2.11 -0.67
CA MET A 61 23.48 2.31 -2.09
C MET A 61 24.84 2.44 -2.77
N SER A 62 24.85 2.45 -4.10
CA SER A 62 26.02 2.77 -4.92
C SER A 62 25.62 3.75 -6.01
N LEU A 63 26.50 4.69 -6.32
CA LEU A 63 26.28 5.70 -7.36
C LEU A 63 26.11 5.12 -8.78
N THR A 64 26.48 3.85 -8.98
CA THR A 64 26.34 3.12 -10.23
C THR A 64 25.18 2.12 -10.24
N CYS A 65 24.43 2.03 -9.15
CA CYS A 65 23.31 1.11 -9.01
C CYS A 65 22.04 1.68 -9.66
N HIS A 66 21.44 0.96 -10.60
CA HIS A 66 20.23 1.41 -11.30
C HIS A 66 18.94 1.29 -10.49
N ASN A 67 18.90 0.36 -9.53
CA ASN A 67 17.73 0.11 -8.69
C ASN A 67 17.73 0.89 -7.37
N CYS A 68 18.87 1.51 -7.02
CA CYS A 68 19.02 2.22 -5.76
C CYS A 68 18.16 3.50 -5.70
N PRO A 69 18.06 4.31 -6.76
CA PRO A 69 17.29 5.53 -6.73
C PRO A 69 15.82 5.36 -6.34
N ASP A 70 15.17 4.29 -6.81
CA ASP A 70 13.76 4.02 -6.48
C ASP A 70 13.57 3.90 -4.97
N VAL A 71 14.43 3.15 -4.29
CA VAL A 71 14.37 2.92 -2.85
C VAL A 71 14.79 4.17 -2.06
N VAL A 72 15.86 4.85 -2.48
CA VAL A 72 16.33 6.10 -1.83
C VAL A 72 15.24 7.17 -1.91
N GLN A 73 14.61 7.34 -3.06
CA GLN A 73 13.55 8.32 -3.26
C GLN A 73 12.29 7.98 -2.44
N ALA A 74 11.90 6.70 -2.38
CA ALA A 74 10.79 6.25 -1.56
C ALA A 74 11.01 6.60 -0.07
N LEU A 75 12.18 6.27 0.48
CA LEU A 75 12.51 6.53 1.88
C LEU A 75 12.69 8.03 2.17
N ASN A 76 13.27 8.80 1.23
CA ASN A 76 13.32 10.25 1.31
C ASN A 76 11.92 10.87 1.39
N LEU A 77 10.99 10.39 0.54
CA LEU A 77 9.62 10.87 0.54
C LEU A 77 8.91 10.55 1.85
N MET A 78 9.05 9.33 2.36
CA MET A 78 8.48 8.93 3.65
C MET A 78 8.98 9.83 4.79
N SER A 79 10.29 10.09 4.85
CA SER A 79 10.89 10.99 5.83
C SER A 79 10.43 12.44 5.66
N ALA A 80 10.23 12.92 4.43
CA ALA A 80 9.74 14.27 4.19
C ALA A 80 8.28 14.47 4.63
N LEU A 81 7.45 13.42 4.57
CA LEU A 81 6.01 13.46 4.87
C LEU A 81 5.66 13.13 6.32
N ASN A 82 6.50 12.36 7.03
CA ASN A 82 6.23 11.91 8.39
C ASN A 82 7.41 12.25 9.32
N PRO A 83 7.20 13.08 10.36
CA PRO A 83 8.26 13.51 11.28
C PRO A 83 8.84 12.38 12.15
N HIS A 84 8.14 11.25 12.26
CA HIS A 84 8.58 10.05 12.97
C HIS A 84 9.50 9.15 12.13
N ILE A 85 9.74 9.52 10.87
CA ILE A 85 10.59 8.76 9.96
C ILE A 85 11.86 9.53 9.69
N THR A 86 13.01 8.94 10.00
CA THR A 86 14.31 9.43 9.59
C THR A 86 14.90 8.52 8.51
N HIS A 87 15.67 9.09 7.59
CA HIS A 87 16.29 8.33 6.53
C HIS A 87 17.74 8.79 6.30
N THR A 88 18.64 7.82 6.13
CA THR A 88 20.03 8.05 5.73
C THR A 88 20.37 7.18 4.53
N ALA A 89 20.70 7.81 3.41
CA ALA A 89 21.28 7.13 2.26
C ALA A 89 22.80 7.07 2.40
N ILE A 90 23.38 5.88 2.38
CA ILE A 90 24.79 5.60 2.67
C ILE A 90 25.46 5.09 1.40
N ASP A 91 26.46 5.80 0.93
CA ASP A 91 27.31 5.30 -0.17
C ASP A 91 28.24 4.18 0.34
N GLY A 92 27.90 2.94 0.04
CA GLY A 92 28.66 1.77 0.47
C GLY A 92 30.12 1.77 -0.03
N GLY A 93 30.41 2.50 -1.08
CA GLY A 93 31.78 2.68 -1.57
C GLY A 93 32.68 3.48 -0.63
N LEU A 94 32.09 4.42 0.10
CA LEU A 94 32.79 5.25 1.10
C LEU A 94 32.84 4.57 2.48
N PHE A 95 31.85 3.75 2.83
CA PHE A 95 31.69 3.13 4.15
C PHE A 95 31.90 1.61 4.11
N GLN A 96 32.98 1.16 3.46
CA GLN A 96 33.26 -0.26 3.21
C GLN A 96 33.38 -1.11 4.47
N GLN A 97 33.89 -0.56 5.56
CA GLN A 97 33.99 -1.31 6.83
C GLN A 97 32.60 -1.59 7.39
N GLU A 98 31.74 -0.61 7.41
CA GLU A 98 30.36 -0.73 7.87
C GLU A 98 29.54 -1.70 7.00
N VAL A 99 29.75 -1.66 5.67
CA VAL A 99 29.18 -2.64 4.71
C VAL A 99 29.55 -4.07 5.07
N LYS A 100 30.82 -4.31 5.45
CA LYS A 100 31.31 -5.64 5.89
C LYS A 100 30.71 -6.06 7.22
N ASP A 101 30.73 -5.16 8.20
CA ASP A 101 30.28 -5.43 9.57
C ASP A 101 28.77 -5.74 9.61
N ARG A 102 28.01 -5.14 8.70
CA ARG A 102 26.56 -5.35 8.53
C ARG A 102 26.20 -6.41 7.49
N GLU A 103 27.17 -7.10 6.93
CA GLU A 103 26.97 -8.16 5.93
C GLU A 103 26.13 -7.72 4.73
N VAL A 104 26.36 -6.50 4.22
CA VAL A 104 25.66 -5.99 3.05
C VAL A 104 26.22 -6.63 1.79
N MET A 105 25.52 -7.64 1.27
CA MET A 105 25.96 -8.44 0.11
C MET A 105 25.59 -7.82 -1.24
N GLY A 106 24.74 -6.83 -1.26
CA GLY A 106 24.29 -6.17 -2.50
C GLY A 106 23.51 -4.90 -2.20
N VAL A 107 23.32 -4.07 -3.21
CA VAL A 107 22.62 -2.77 -3.08
C VAL A 107 21.43 -2.69 -4.04
N PRO A 108 20.34 -2.01 -3.65
CA PRO A 108 20.12 -1.40 -2.34
C PRO A 108 19.87 -2.44 -1.24
N THR A 109 20.38 -2.19 -0.03
CA THR A 109 20.01 -2.93 1.18
C THR A 109 19.51 -1.94 2.21
N VAL A 110 18.32 -2.19 2.74
CA VAL A 110 17.63 -1.33 3.70
C VAL A 110 17.64 -1.96 5.08
N PHE A 111 17.93 -1.12 6.08
CA PHE A 111 17.75 -1.42 7.49
C PHE A 111 16.69 -0.47 8.07
N VAL A 112 15.93 -0.93 9.04
CA VAL A 112 15.02 -0.12 9.86
C VAL A 112 15.32 -0.37 11.32
N ASN A 113 15.54 0.68 12.09
CA ASN A 113 15.88 0.60 13.52
C ASN A 113 17.07 -0.35 13.82
N GLY A 114 18.04 -0.43 12.90
CA GLY A 114 19.20 -1.29 13.01
C GLY A 114 19.04 -2.72 12.48
N GLU A 115 17.82 -3.18 12.24
CA GLU A 115 17.53 -4.53 11.74
C GLU A 115 17.39 -4.54 10.21
N ARG A 116 17.81 -5.64 9.56
CA ARG A 116 17.70 -5.78 8.10
C ARG A 116 16.22 -5.85 7.71
N PHE A 117 15.79 -4.90 6.89
CA PHE A 117 14.42 -4.78 6.41
C PHE A 117 14.20 -5.42 5.04
N GLY A 118 15.13 -5.21 4.12
CA GLY A 118 15.02 -5.75 2.77
C GLY A 118 16.24 -5.48 1.91
N GLN A 119 16.29 -6.13 0.75
CA GLN A 119 17.37 -5.98 -0.23
C GLN A 119 16.81 -6.02 -1.64
N GLY A 120 17.42 -5.27 -2.55
CA GLY A 120 16.99 -5.13 -3.94
C GLY A 120 15.93 -4.04 -4.10
N ARG A 121 15.36 -4.00 -5.30
CA ARG A 121 14.31 -3.01 -5.63
C ARG A 121 13.07 -3.23 -4.77
N MET A 122 12.56 -2.17 -4.19
CA MET A 122 11.30 -2.14 -3.44
C MET A 122 10.51 -0.90 -3.84
N GLU A 123 9.24 -1.08 -4.10
CA GLU A 123 8.33 0.02 -4.41
C GLU A 123 7.87 0.73 -3.11
N LEU A 124 7.55 2.02 -3.21
CA LEU A 124 7.08 2.81 -2.06
C LEU A 124 5.91 2.15 -1.33
N ALA A 125 4.90 1.66 -2.08
CA ALA A 125 3.73 1.00 -1.49
C ALA A 125 4.10 -0.28 -0.72
N GLU A 126 5.08 -1.04 -1.21
CA GLU A 126 5.59 -2.24 -0.54
C GLU A 126 6.28 -1.89 0.78
N ILE A 127 7.13 -0.85 0.78
CA ILE A 127 7.83 -0.40 1.99
C ILE A 127 6.81 0.07 3.03
N VAL A 128 5.83 0.90 2.63
CA VAL A 128 4.77 1.40 3.51
C VAL A 128 3.97 0.24 4.10
N ALA A 129 3.54 -0.71 3.27
CA ALA A 129 2.77 -1.87 3.73
C ALA A 129 3.50 -2.73 4.76
N LYS A 130 4.82 -2.89 4.62
CA LYS A 130 5.66 -3.68 5.55
C LYS A 130 5.81 -3.02 6.93
N VAL A 131 5.80 -1.70 7.01
CA VAL A 131 5.95 -0.98 8.30
C VAL A 131 4.62 -0.55 8.91
N ASP A 132 3.53 -0.61 8.16
CA ASP A 132 2.21 -0.18 8.62
C ASP A 132 1.50 -1.27 9.41
N THR A 133 1.95 -1.48 10.65
CA THR A 133 1.31 -2.42 11.58
C THR A 133 -0.10 -1.99 12.02
N GLY A 134 -0.46 -0.72 11.80
CA GLY A 134 -1.78 -0.16 12.15
C GLY A 134 -2.79 -0.17 11.01
N ALA A 135 -2.42 -0.56 9.79
CA ALA A 135 -3.30 -0.51 8.62
C ALA A 135 -4.59 -1.30 8.83
N ALA A 136 -4.47 -2.54 9.32
CA ALA A 136 -5.62 -3.40 9.57
C ALA A 136 -6.58 -2.81 10.62
N ALA A 137 -6.06 -2.24 11.70
CA ALA A 137 -6.88 -1.62 12.74
C ALA A 137 -7.58 -0.36 12.23
N ARG A 138 -6.90 0.47 11.44
CA ARG A 138 -7.51 1.66 10.82
C ARG A 138 -8.59 1.30 9.80
N GLU A 139 -8.36 0.28 8.99
CA GLU A 139 -9.35 -0.19 8.04
C GLU A 139 -10.56 -0.79 8.75
N ALA A 140 -10.35 -1.61 9.78
CA ALA A 140 -11.43 -2.12 10.62
C ALA A 140 -12.25 -0.99 11.27
N ALA A 141 -11.58 0.06 11.77
CA ALA A 141 -12.26 1.22 12.32
C ALA A 141 -13.09 1.99 11.29
N LYS A 142 -12.57 2.15 10.06
CA LYS A 142 -13.32 2.75 8.95
C LYS A 142 -14.56 1.94 8.58
N ILE A 143 -14.44 0.62 8.56
CA ILE A 143 -15.57 -0.29 8.28
C ILE A 143 -16.60 -0.21 9.40
N SER A 144 -16.15 -0.27 10.67
CA SER A 144 -17.03 -0.18 11.84
C SER A 144 -17.75 1.17 12.00
N ALA A 145 -17.19 2.24 11.41
CA ALA A 145 -17.82 3.56 11.39
C ALA A 145 -18.88 3.71 10.29
N LYS A 146 -18.96 2.76 9.35
CA LYS A 146 -20.02 2.76 8.34
C LYS A 146 -21.32 2.27 8.95
N ASP A 147 -22.43 2.89 8.54
CA ASP A 147 -23.74 2.34 8.86
C ASP A 147 -23.90 0.94 8.27
N ALA A 148 -24.76 0.11 8.86
CA ALA A 148 -25.01 -1.22 8.38
C ALA A 148 -25.53 -1.24 6.93
N PHE A 149 -25.08 -2.20 6.14
CA PHE A 149 -25.62 -2.44 4.81
C PHE A 149 -26.95 -3.20 4.91
N ASP A 150 -27.90 -2.87 4.03
CA ASP A 150 -29.11 -3.68 3.87
C ASP A 150 -28.77 -5.02 3.19
N VAL A 151 -27.78 -4.99 2.29
CA VAL A 151 -27.23 -6.18 1.63
C VAL A 151 -25.71 -6.12 1.62
N LEU A 152 -25.07 -7.08 2.27
CA LEU A 152 -23.63 -7.30 2.18
C LEU A 152 -23.36 -8.57 1.37
N VAL A 153 -22.74 -8.40 0.21
CA VAL A 153 -22.36 -9.53 -0.65
C VAL A 153 -20.97 -10.00 -0.23
N VAL A 154 -20.84 -11.27 0.11
CA VAL A 154 -19.56 -11.91 0.42
C VAL A 154 -19.03 -12.62 -0.80
N GLY A 155 -17.91 -12.11 -1.35
CA GLY A 155 -17.26 -12.62 -2.55
C GLY A 155 -17.26 -11.62 -3.70
N GLY A 156 -16.07 -11.34 -4.24
CA GLY A 156 -15.82 -10.30 -5.26
C GLY A 156 -15.76 -10.81 -6.69
N GLY A 157 -16.14 -12.05 -6.96
CA GLY A 157 -16.20 -12.62 -8.32
C GLY A 157 -17.40 -12.12 -9.14
N PRO A 158 -17.58 -12.60 -10.39
CA PRO A 158 -18.66 -12.16 -11.28
C PRO A 158 -20.06 -12.32 -10.67
N ALA A 159 -20.30 -13.40 -9.92
CA ALA A 159 -21.58 -13.64 -9.24
C ALA A 159 -21.84 -12.59 -8.15
N GLY A 160 -20.83 -12.28 -7.31
CA GLY A 160 -20.97 -11.26 -6.29
C GLY A 160 -21.15 -9.86 -6.89
N ALA A 161 -20.39 -9.53 -7.92
CA ALA A 161 -20.55 -8.27 -8.65
C ALA A 161 -21.97 -8.12 -9.22
N ALA A 162 -22.50 -9.18 -9.85
CA ALA A 162 -23.87 -9.20 -10.37
C ALA A 162 -24.91 -8.99 -9.24
N ALA A 163 -24.81 -9.75 -8.14
CA ALA A 163 -25.71 -9.63 -7.01
C ALA A 163 -25.73 -8.20 -6.44
N ALA A 164 -24.55 -7.62 -6.22
CA ALA A 164 -24.42 -6.27 -5.69
C ALA A 164 -24.99 -5.20 -6.63
N ILE A 165 -24.68 -5.28 -7.93
CA ILE A 165 -25.22 -4.37 -8.94
C ILE A 165 -26.75 -4.41 -8.97
N TYR A 166 -27.33 -5.61 -8.95
CA TYR A 166 -28.78 -5.72 -8.99
C TYR A 166 -29.47 -5.22 -7.71
N ALA A 167 -28.86 -5.41 -6.54
CA ALA A 167 -29.34 -4.84 -5.30
C ALA A 167 -29.25 -3.31 -5.29
N ALA A 168 -28.10 -2.77 -5.66
CA ALA A 168 -27.87 -1.31 -5.71
C ALA A 168 -28.79 -0.61 -6.73
N ARG A 169 -29.06 -1.22 -7.89
CA ARG A 169 -30.02 -0.69 -8.88
C ARG A 169 -31.47 -0.58 -8.36
N LYS A 170 -31.81 -1.29 -7.30
CA LYS A 170 -33.10 -1.16 -6.62
C LYS A 170 -33.10 -0.12 -5.49
N GLY A 171 -31.99 0.63 -5.34
CA GLY A 171 -31.83 1.60 -4.28
C GLY A 171 -31.51 1.00 -2.93
N ILE A 172 -31.13 -0.28 -2.87
CA ILE A 172 -30.74 -0.97 -1.63
C ILE A 172 -29.29 -0.59 -1.31
N ARG A 173 -29.00 -0.18 -0.08
CA ARG A 173 -27.66 0.11 0.37
C ARG A 173 -26.84 -1.17 0.41
N THR A 174 -25.87 -1.26 -0.51
CA THR A 174 -25.17 -2.51 -0.79
C THR A 174 -23.67 -2.37 -0.63
N GLY A 175 -23.04 -3.36 0.01
CA GLY A 175 -21.61 -3.55 0.07
C GLY A 175 -21.15 -4.88 -0.52
N ILE A 176 -19.87 -4.94 -0.92
CA ILE A 176 -19.17 -6.19 -1.29
C ILE A 176 -17.96 -6.33 -0.36
N ALA A 177 -17.85 -7.47 0.33
CA ALA A 177 -16.66 -7.87 1.06
C ALA A 177 -15.94 -9.00 0.32
N ALA A 178 -14.65 -8.81 0.00
CA ALA A 178 -13.84 -9.79 -0.72
C ALA A 178 -12.35 -9.61 -0.45
N GLU A 179 -11.60 -10.71 -0.39
CA GLU A 179 -10.12 -10.66 -0.32
C GLU A 179 -9.54 -9.94 -1.55
N ARG A 180 -10.09 -10.22 -2.73
CA ARG A 180 -9.76 -9.53 -3.98
C ARG A 180 -10.97 -9.42 -4.89
N LEU A 181 -11.20 -8.23 -5.40
CA LEU A 181 -12.28 -7.97 -6.35
C LEU A 181 -11.91 -8.52 -7.73
N GLY A 182 -12.81 -9.32 -8.30
CA GLY A 182 -12.58 -10.16 -9.48
C GLY A 182 -12.51 -11.65 -9.11
N GLY A 183 -12.12 -11.98 -7.86
CA GLY A 183 -12.04 -13.37 -7.39
C GLY A 183 -11.09 -14.21 -8.24
N GLN A 184 -11.42 -15.48 -8.46
CA GLN A 184 -10.62 -16.42 -9.25
C GLN A 184 -10.50 -16.06 -10.73
N VAL A 185 -11.38 -15.22 -11.25
CA VAL A 185 -11.31 -14.74 -12.63
C VAL A 185 -9.99 -14.03 -12.91
N LEU A 186 -9.41 -13.37 -11.91
CA LEU A 186 -8.10 -12.70 -12.03
C LEU A 186 -6.97 -13.64 -12.47
N ASP A 187 -7.07 -14.93 -12.15
CA ASP A 187 -6.06 -15.94 -12.44
C ASP A 187 -6.31 -16.66 -13.78
N THR A 188 -7.37 -16.28 -14.49
CA THR A 188 -7.78 -16.93 -15.75
C THR A 188 -7.14 -16.19 -16.94
N VAL A 189 -6.40 -16.90 -17.77
CA VAL A 189 -5.69 -16.32 -18.94
C VAL A 189 -6.66 -16.03 -20.08
N ASP A 190 -7.53 -17.00 -20.40
CA ASP A 190 -8.49 -16.91 -21.50
C ASP A 190 -9.92 -17.24 -21.02
N ILE A 191 -10.86 -16.35 -21.35
CA ILE A 191 -12.29 -16.52 -21.05
C ILE A 191 -13.05 -16.40 -22.36
N GLU A 192 -13.73 -17.49 -22.78
CA GLU A 192 -14.49 -17.58 -24.01
C GLU A 192 -15.97 -17.94 -23.79
N ASN A 193 -16.35 -18.15 -22.52
CA ASN A 193 -17.69 -18.58 -22.12
C ASN A 193 -18.50 -17.49 -21.38
N PHE A 194 -18.04 -16.23 -21.43
CA PHE A 194 -18.81 -15.13 -20.86
C PHE A 194 -19.76 -14.54 -21.90
N ILE A 195 -21.06 -14.57 -21.60
CA ILE A 195 -22.11 -14.11 -22.53
C ILE A 195 -21.82 -12.66 -22.98
N SER A 196 -21.98 -12.40 -24.28
CA SER A 196 -21.72 -11.15 -24.99
C SER A 196 -20.23 -10.73 -25.14
N VAL A 197 -19.31 -11.53 -24.62
CA VAL A 197 -17.86 -11.32 -24.79
C VAL A 197 -17.27 -12.57 -25.41
N SER A 198 -16.87 -12.50 -26.68
CA SER A 198 -16.38 -13.66 -27.43
C SER A 198 -15.05 -14.19 -26.87
N LYS A 199 -14.18 -13.30 -26.42
CA LYS A 199 -12.89 -13.62 -25.79
C LYS A 199 -12.40 -12.46 -24.94
N THR A 200 -11.91 -12.74 -23.73
CA THR A 200 -11.30 -11.77 -22.84
C THR A 200 -10.30 -12.45 -21.90
N GLU A 201 -9.50 -11.63 -21.22
CA GLU A 201 -8.59 -12.06 -20.15
C GLU A 201 -9.23 -11.79 -18.79
N GLY A 202 -8.90 -12.62 -17.80
CA GLY A 202 -9.44 -12.49 -16.45
C GLY A 202 -9.24 -11.12 -15.81
N PRO A 203 -8.03 -10.55 -15.80
CA PRO A 203 -7.80 -9.21 -15.24
C PRO A 203 -8.62 -8.12 -15.93
N LYS A 204 -8.80 -8.22 -17.25
CA LYS A 204 -9.61 -7.27 -18.02
C LYS A 204 -11.09 -7.36 -17.69
N LEU A 205 -11.61 -8.57 -17.57
CA LEU A 205 -13.00 -8.79 -17.14
C LEU A 205 -13.21 -8.30 -15.70
N ALA A 206 -12.29 -8.62 -14.80
CA ALA A 206 -12.35 -8.17 -13.42
C ALA A 206 -12.35 -6.64 -13.29
N ALA A 207 -11.51 -5.94 -14.06
CA ALA A 207 -11.50 -4.48 -14.10
C ALA A 207 -12.85 -3.92 -14.56
N ALA A 208 -13.42 -4.46 -15.64
CA ALA A 208 -14.75 -4.05 -16.15
C ALA A 208 -15.87 -4.30 -15.14
N LEU A 209 -15.83 -5.41 -14.39
CA LEU A 209 -16.78 -5.70 -13.32
C LEU A 209 -16.62 -4.71 -12.15
N GLN A 210 -15.40 -4.37 -11.75
CA GLN A 210 -15.15 -3.38 -10.70
C GLN A 210 -15.67 -1.99 -11.07
N ASP A 211 -15.43 -1.55 -12.31
CA ASP A 211 -15.92 -0.28 -12.80
C ASP A 211 -17.45 -0.24 -12.83
N ASN A 212 -18.09 -1.35 -13.20
CA ASN A 212 -19.53 -1.46 -13.20
C ASN A 212 -20.11 -1.41 -11.77
N VAL A 213 -19.47 -2.10 -10.81
CA VAL A 213 -19.82 -2.05 -9.38
C VAL A 213 -19.71 -0.64 -8.83
N ARG A 214 -18.61 0.07 -9.12
CA ARG A 214 -18.40 1.49 -8.71
C ARG A 214 -19.45 2.41 -9.29
N HIS A 215 -19.83 2.22 -10.55
CA HIS A 215 -20.82 3.03 -11.23
C HIS A 215 -22.18 3.06 -10.51
N TYR A 216 -22.54 1.96 -9.84
CA TYR A 216 -23.78 1.87 -9.05
C TYR A 216 -23.60 2.27 -7.57
N GLY A 217 -22.47 2.81 -7.18
CA GLY A 217 -22.23 3.30 -5.82
C GLY A 217 -22.19 2.20 -4.76
N VAL A 218 -21.83 0.97 -5.14
CA VAL A 218 -21.64 -0.14 -4.19
C VAL A 218 -20.36 0.09 -3.40
N ASP A 219 -20.43 0.00 -2.09
CA ASP A 219 -19.25 0.05 -1.21
C ASP A 219 -18.40 -1.22 -1.38
N MET A 220 -17.12 -1.05 -1.72
CA MET A 220 -16.19 -2.16 -1.90
C MET A 220 -15.27 -2.27 -0.69
N LEU A 221 -15.39 -3.37 0.06
CA LEU A 221 -14.54 -3.73 1.19
C LEU A 221 -13.50 -4.75 0.70
N GLY A 222 -12.42 -4.24 0.09
CA GLY A 222 -11.32 -5.06 -0.44
C GLY A 222 -10.39 -5.56 0.66
N ALA A 223 -9.66 -6.64 0.39
CA ALA A 223 -8.75 -7.31 1.31
C ALA A 223 -9.40 -7.86 2.60
N HIS A 224 -10.69 -8.17 2.55
CA HIS A 224 -11.45 -8.74 3.66
C HIS A 224 -12.10 -10.07 3.28
N SER A 225 -12.12 -11.01 4.22
CA SER A 225 -12.87 -12.25 4.13
C SER A 225 -13.83 -12.38 5.31
N ALA A 226 -15.02 -12.92 5.05
CA ALA A 226 -15.96 -13.21 6.15
C ALA A 226 -15.47 -14.44 6.91
N SER A 227 -15.34 -14.35 8.23
CA SER A 227 -14.94 -15.46 9.10
C SER A 227 -16.11 -16.14 9.79
N ALA A 228 -17.19 -15.41 10.00
CA ALA A 228 -18.37 -15.89 10.68
C ALA A 228 -19.63 -15.18 10.19
N LEU A 229 -20.76 -15.85 10.30
CA LEU A 229 -22.09 -15.29 10.12
C LEU A 229 -22.89 -15.59 11.38
N THR A 230 -23.29 -14.55 12.09
CA THR A 230 -24.10 -14.67 13.30
C THR A 230 -25.56 -14.29 12.96
N PRO A 231 -26.52 -15.20 13.15
CA PRO A 231 -27.94 -14.87 12.93
C PRO A 231 -28.39 -13.76 13.89
N ALA A 232 -29.24 -12.86 13.40
CA ALA A 232 -29.89 -11.87 14.24
C ALA A 232 -30.82 -12.57 15.25
N ASN A 233 -30.80 -12.11 16.49
CA ASN A 233 -31.61 -12.72 17.56
C ASN A 233 -33.05 -12.16 17.59
N GLN A 234 -33.27 -10.98 17.00
CA GLN A 234 -34.57 -10.32 16.93
C GLN A 234 -34.81 -9.67 15.57
N PRO A 235 -36.07 -9.48 15.14
CA PRO A 235 -36.37 -8.70 13.94
C PRO A 235 -35.84 -7.28 14.09
N GLY A 236 -34.97 -6.87 13.15
CA GLY A 236 -34.30 -5.56 13.18
C GLY A 236 -32.87 -5.57 13.70
N ASP A 237 -32.38 -6.67 14.29
CA ASP A 237 -30.99 -6.82 14.61
C ASP A 237 -30.13 -6.86 13.34
N VAL A 238 -28.97 -6.23 13.40
CA VAL A 238 -27.97 -6.29 12.32
C VAL A 238 -27.18 -7.59 12.46
N LEU A 239 -27.00 -8.30 11.35
CA LEU A 239 -26.06 -9.43 11.30
C LEU A 239 -24.63 -8.90 11.51
N ASP A 240 -23.97 -9.36 12.55
CA ASP A 240 -22.57 -9.03 12.79
C ASP A 240 -21.69 -9.98 11.96
N GLY A 241 -21.16 -9.46 10.87
CA GLY A 241 -20.17 -10.16 10.05
C GLY A 241 -18.78 -9.81 10.56
N GLY A 242 -18.22 -10.62 11.46
CA GLY A 242 -16.83 -10.50 11.85
C GLY A 242 -15.92 -10.63 10.63
N LEU A 243 -15.27 -9.53 10.23
CA LEU A 243 -14.23 -9.56 9.23
C LEU A 243 -12.88 -9.73 9.93
N PRO A 244 -12.14 -10.84 9.71
CA PRO A 244 -10.82 -11.02 10.32
C PRO A 244 -9.83 -10.03 9.72
N ALA A 245 -8.83 -9.69 10.49
CA ALA A 245 -7.67 -8.97 10.01
C ALA A 245 -6.97 -9.73 8.88
N ARG A 246 -6.33 -9.00 7.98
CA ARG A 246 -5.63 -9.46 6.78
C ARG A 246 -4.70 -10.64 7.08
N LYS A 247 -4.72 -11.67 6.22
CA LYS A 247 -3.86 -12.86 6.28
C LYS A 247 -2.46 -12.61 5.69
N ASP A 248 -1.80 -11.53 6.04
CA ASP A 248 -0.47 -11.22 5.49
C ASP A 248 0.69 -11.53 6.47
N ASP A 249 0.41 -12.24 7.56
CA ASP A 249 1.44 -12.67 8.52
C ASP A 249 1.66 -14.20 8.43
N ARG A 250 2.32 -14.64 7.31
CA ARG A 250 3.15 -15.87 7.33
C ARG A 250 4.19 -15.82 6.23
#